data_d62f91d6e612a8e4c101c38ad7ba9d4d
#
_entry.id   d62f91d6e612a8e4c101c38ad7ba9d4d
#
_cell.length_a   1.000
_cell.length_b   1.000
_cell.length_c   1.000
_cell.angle_alpha   90.00
_cell.angle_beta   90.00
_cell.angle_gamma   90.00
#
_symmetry.space_group_name_H-M   'P 1'
#
loop_
_entity.id
_entity.type
_entity.pdbx_description
1 polymer ?
#
loop_
_entity_poly.entity_id
_entity_poly.type
_entity_poly.pdbx_seq_one_letter_code
_entity_poly.pdbx_strand_id
1 'polypeptide(L)'
;MSQIQCKVDTITPLTDAVYQVVLSPAEPVEFHAGQYILVHMGENDKRPFSIANAAFDSHKIELHIGADENNAYATEVLEQMRNEGQIALSGGHGEAYLQSNGQPIILIAGGTGFSYTWSILQQALKDHPHTPISLYWGGKNISDLYLHDELSKLADEHDQFTFVPVVEFAQEGWSGRTGWVHHAVVADYPVLDNVQVYIAGRFEMAKVARDDFSVRKLPLSNLFGDAYAFI
;
A
#
# COMPACT_ATOMS: atom_id res chain seq x y z
N MET A 1 -8.19 -8.23 20.23
CA MET A 1 -8.80 -8.89 19.06
C MET A 1 -8.42 -10.37 19.12
N SER A 2 -9.35 -11.25 18.73
CA SER A 2 -9.10 -12.69 18.68
C SER A 2 -8.08 -13.05 17.61
N GLN A 3 -7.34 -14.12 17.83
CA GLN A 3 -6.42 -14.68 16.87
C GLN A 3 -7.21 -15.54 15.87
N ILE A 4 -6.99 -15.32 14.58
CA ILE A 4 -7.65 -16.01 13.47
C ILE A 4 -6.63 -16.90 12.77
N GLN A 5 -6.95 -18.18 12.60
CA GLN A 5 -6.13 -19.08 11.80
C GLN A 5 -6.44 -18.89 10.32
N CYS A 6 -5.40 -18.80 9.51
CA CYS A 6 -5.52 -18.69 8.05
C CYS A 6 -4.74 -19.80 7.37
N LYS A 7 -5.36 -20.40 6.37
CA LYS A 7 -4.67 -21.29 5.43
C LYS A 7 -3.88 -20.42 4.44
N VAL A 8 -2.66 -20.81 4.14
CA VAL A 8 -1.88 -20.22 3.05
C VAL A 8 -2.31 -20.88 1.73
N ASP A 9 -2.97 -20.13 0.86
CA ASP A 9 -3.42 -20.65 -0.43
C ASP A 9 -2.32 -20.57 -1.47
N THR A 10 -1.67 -19.41 -1.59
CA THR A 10 -0.57 -19.21 -2.53
C THR A 10 0.50 -18.27 -1.97
N ILE A 11 1.74 -18.51 -2.41
CA ILE A 11 2.87 -17.57 -2.26
C ILE A 11 3.52 -17.48 -3.65
N THR A 12 3.31 -16.36 -4.33
CA THR A 12 3.74 -16.15 -5.72
C THR A 12 4.75 -14.99 -5.77
N PRO A 13 5.93 -15.16 -6.39
CA PRO A 13 6.86 -14.05 -6.56
C PRO A 13 6.27 -13.00 -7.52
N LEU A 14 6.28 -11.74 -7.11
CA LEU A 14 5.96 -10.57 -7.93
C LEU A 14 7.24 -9.95 -8.52
N THR A 15 8.33 -10.00 -7.75
CA THR A 15 9.70 -9.66 -8.15
C THR A 15 10.66 -10.64 -7.48
N ASP A 16 11.97 -10.45 -7.67
CA ASP A 16 12.99 -11.25 -6.97
C ASP A 16 12.92 -11.09 -5.43
N ALA A 17 12.32 -10.00 -4.93
CA ALA A 17 12.28 -9.65 -3.51
C ALA A 17 10.87 -9.41 -2.95
N VAL A 18 9.83 -9.44 -3.76
CA VAL A 18 8.44 -9.20 -3.30
C VAL A 18 7.57 -10.39 -3.66
N TYR A 19 6.79 -10.85 -2.68
CA TYR A 19 5.90 -12.00 -2.82
C TYR A 19 4.46 -11.60 -2.52
N GLN A 20 3.54 -11.98 -3.42
CA GLN A 20 2.11 -11.98 -3.14
C GLN A 20 1.79 -13.22 -2.31
N VAL A 21 1.15 -13.01 -1.17
CA VAL A 21 0.64 -14.08 -0.31
C VAL A 21 -0.87 -13.95 -0.27
N VAL A 22 -1.57 -15.05 -0.54
CA VAL A 22 -3.03 -15.12 -0.42
C VAL A 22 -3.36 -16.09 0.72
N LEU A 23 -4.15 -15.60 1.67
CA LEU A 23 -4.59 -16.33 2.84
C LEU A 23 -6.10 -16.46 2.85
N SER A 24 -6.59 -17.66 3.20
CA SER A 24 -8.00 -17.95 3.51
C SER A 24 -8.18 -18.01 5.02
N PRO A 25 -8.77 -16.97 5.66
CA PRO A 25 -9.06 -16.99 7.08
C PRO A 25 -10.19 -17.98 7.40
N ALA A 26 -10.12 -18.63 8.59
CA ALA A 26 -11.15 -19.56 9.06
C ALA A 26 -12.50 -18.90 9.31
N GLU A 27 -12.51 -17.60 9.55
CA GLU A 27 -13.69 -16.73 9.68
C GLU A 27 -13.39 -15.38 9.00
N PRO A 28 -14.38 -14.63 8.52
CA PRO A 28 -14.17 -13.34 7.87
C PRO A 28 -13.38 -12.37 8.74
N VAL A 29 -12.41 -11.68 8.14
CA VAL A 29 -11.64 -10.63 8.79
C VAL A 29 -12.28 -9.28 8.48
N GLU A 30 -12.84 -8.64 9.48
CA GLU A 30 -13.36 -7.28 9.32
C GLU A 30 -12.20 -6.27 9.37
N PHE A 31 -12.08 -5.46 8.33
CA PHE A 31 -11.10 -4.39 8.24
C PHE A 31 -11.58 -3.26 7.33
N HIS A 32 -10.95 -2.11 7.43
CA HIS A 32 -11.10 -1.00 6.49
C HIS A 32 -9.92 -0.96 5.51
N ALA A 33 -10.18 -0.58 4.26
CA ALA A 33 -9.12 -0.47 3.25
C ALA A 33 -8.03 0.51 3.68
N GLY A 34 -6.78 0.04 3.70
CA GLY A 34 -5.62 0.75 4.24
C GLY A 34 -5.20 0.26 5.64
N GLN A 35 -5.94 -0.64 6.28
CA GLN A 35 -5.50 -1.25 7.53
C GLN A 35 -4.47 -2.37 7.30
N TYR A 36 -3.82 -2.78 8.37
CA TYR A 36 -2.85 -3.88 8.40
C TYR A 36 -3.31 -5.01 9.34
N ILE A 37 -2.77 -6.19 9.13
CA ILE A 37 -2.88 -7.32 10.06
C ILE A 37 -1.58 -7.46 10.88
N LEU A 38 -1.69 -8.11 12.03
CA LEU A 38 -0.54 -8.60 12.78
C LEU A 38 -0.41 -10.11 12.58
N VAL A 39 0.67 -10.54 11.94
CA VAL A 39 1.04 -11.97 11.83
C VAL A 39 1.68 -12.41 13.14
N HIS A 40 1.18 -13.49 13.71
CA HIS A 40 1.65 -14.03 14.99
C HIS A 40 2.75 -15.07 14.74
N MET A 41 4.00 -14.70 15.01
CA MET A 41 5.18 -15.56 14.91
C MET A 41 5.49 -16.28 16.24
N GLY A 42 4.85 -15.85 17.32
CA GLY A 42 4.99 -16.39 18.66
C GLY A 42 4.12 -15.62 19.65
N GLU A 43 4.20 -15.96 20.93
CA GLU A 43 3.38 -15.34 21.97
C GLU A 43 3.60 -13.81 22.05
N ASN A 44 4.83 -13.36 21.90
CA ASN A 44 5.21 -11.94 21.99
C ASN A 44 5.78 -11.38 20.68
N ASP A 45 5.79 -12.14 19.57
CA ASP A 45 6.24 -11.70 18.25
C ASP A 45 5.05 -11.56 17.32
N LYS A 46 4.66 -10.31 17.07
CA LYS A 46 3.56 -9.94 16.17
C LYS A 46 4.06 -8.94 15.15
N ARG A 47 3.95 -9.29 13.88
CA ARG A 47 4.55 -8.55 12.78
C ARG A 47 3.49 -7.90 11.89
N PRO A 48 3.50 -6.56 11.71
CA PRO A 48 2.52 -5.85 10.91
C PRO A 48 2.78 -6.01 9.42
N PHE A 49 1.69 -6.27 8.65
CA PHE A 49 1.68 -6.25 7.20
C PHE A 49 0.40 -5.59 6.70
N SER A 50 0.53 -4.60 5.83
CA SER A 50 -0.61 -3.95 5.19
C SER A 50 -1.41 -4.95 4.36
N ILE A 51 -2.73 -4.90 4.48
CA ILE A 51 -3.65 -5.69 3.66
C ILE A 51 -3.66 -5.07 2.25
N ALA A 52 -3.48 -5.90 1.23
CA ALA A 52 -3.42 -5.46 -0.16
C ALA A 52 -4.77 -5.55 -0.88
N ASN A 53 -5.67 -6.46 -0.49
CA ASN A 53 -7.01 -6.52 -1.07
C ASN A 53 -7.96 -5.47 -0.47
N ALA A 54 -9.06 -5.21 -1.17
CA ALA A 54 -10.11 -4.32 -0.69
C ALA A 54 -10.93 -4.96 0.45
N ALA A 55 -11.51 -4.13 1.31
CA ALA A 55 -12.27 -4.57 2.48
C ALA A 55 -13.60 -5.28 2.16
N PHE A 56 -14.12 -5.10 0.95
CA PHE A 56 -15.33 -5.84 0.52
C PHE A 56 -15.07 -7.34 0.28
N ASP A 57 -13.81 -7.78 0.26
CA ASP A 57 -13.43 -9.21 0.17
C ASP A 57 -12.82 -9.67 1.50
N SER A 58 -13.67 -9.82 2.52
CA SER A 58 -13.30 -10.19 3.90
C SER A 58 -12.96 -11.68 4.10
N HIS A 59 -13.25 -12.52 3.09
CA HIS A 59 -12.92 -13.95 3.11
C HIS A 59 -11.50 -14.26 2.59
N LYS A 60 -10.79 -13.24 2.14
CA LYS A 60 -9.42 -13.32 1.66
C LYS A 60 -8.56 -12.23 2.31
N ILE A 61 -7.35 -12.56 2.66
CA ILE A 61 -6.31 -11.60 2.99
C ILE A 61 -5.19 -11.75 1.98
N GLU A 62 -4.88 -10.66 1.30
CA GLU A 62 -3.75 -10.57 0.38
C GLU A 62 -2.68 -9.67 0.96
N LEU A 63 -1.44 -10.11 0.91
CA LEU A 63 -0.28 -9.36 1.37
C LEU A 63 0.76 -9.30 0.26
N HIS A 64 1.46 -8.18 0.12
CA HIS A 64 2.67 -8.07 -0.69
C HIS A 64 3.86 -7.93 0.25
N ILE A 65 4.60 -9.00 0.43
CA ILE A 65 5.68 -9.09 1.41
C ILE A 65 7.02 -8.87 0.72
N GLY A 66 7.68 -7.77 1.07
CA GLY A 66 9.07 -7.51 0.65
C GLY A 66 10.04 -8.27 1.54
N ALA A 67 10.67 -9.31 1.00
CA ALA A 67 11.60 -10.17 1.69
C ALA A 67 12.86 -10.33 0.85
N ASP A 68 13.82 -9.46 1.07
CA ASP A 68 15.17 -9.55 0.53
C ASP A 68 16.15 -10.09 1.59
N GLU A 69 17.41 -10.34 1.19
CA GLU A 69 18.46 -10.87 2.07
C GLU A 69 18.74 -10.00 3.32
N ASN A 70 18.34 -8.73 3.29
CA ASN A 70 18.53 -7.79 4.39
C ASN A 70 17.29 -7.67 5.29
N ASN A 71 16.19 -8.32 4.93
CA ASN A 71 14.93 -8.29 5.66
C ASN A 71 14.58 -9.66 6.26
N ALA A 72 15.40 -10.13 7.22
CA ALA A 72 15.16 -11.38 7.94
C ALA A 72 13.76 -11.42 8.58
N TYR A 73 13.25 -10.29 9.03
CA TYR A 73 11.95 -10.13 9.66
C TYR A 73 10.79 -10.61 8.77
N ALA A 74 10.78 -10.23 7.50
CA ALA A 74 9.76 -10.65 6.54
C ALA A 74 10.04 -12.04 5.96
N THR A 75 11.33 -12.40 5.78
CA THR A 75 11.75 -13.71 5.29
C THR A 75 11.30 -14.84 6.21
N GLU A 76 11.47 -14.70 7.52
CA GLU A 76 11.02 -15.67 8.52
C GLU A 76 9.50 -15.90 8.44
N VAL A 77 8.69 -14.85 8.21
CA VAL A 77 7.25 -14.98 8.04
C VAL A 77 6.91 -15.82 6.81
N LEU A 78 7.56 -15.56 5.67
CA LEU A 78 7.36 -16.34 4.46
C LEU A 78 7.80 -17.81 4.62
N GLU A 79 8.90 -18.03 5.32
CA GLU A 79 9.38 -19.39 5.59
C GLU A 79 8.40 -20.17 6.47
N GLN A 80 7.89 -19.56 7.54
CA GLN A 80 6.86 -20.19 8.36
C GLN A 80 5.61 -20.50 7.55
N MET A 81 5.11 -19.56 6.76
CA MET A 81 3.95 -19.75 5.88
C MET A 81 4.16 -20.92 4.89
N ARG A 82 5.37 -21.03 4.29
CA ARG A 82 5.71 -22.13 3.37
C ARG A 82 5.78 -23.48 4.06
N ASN A 83 6.39 -23.52 5.25
CA ASN A 83 6.63 -24.76 5.97
C ASN A 83 5.36 -25.32 6.62
N GLU A 84 4.50 -24.44 7.15
CA GLU A 84 3.33 -24.84 7.92
C GLU A 84 2.03 -24.86 7.07
N GLY A 85 1.99 -24.17 5.94
CA GLY A 85 0.81 -24.05 5.10
C GLY A 85 -0.35 -23.29 5.78
N GLN A 86 -0.09 -22.70 6.93
CA GLN A 86 -1.04 -21.94 7.73
C GLN A 86 -0.30 -20.88 8.56
N ILE A 87 -1.02 -19.84 8.96
CA ILE A 87 -0.51 -18.78 9.82
C ILE A 87 -1.62 -18.19 10.67
N ALA A 88 -1.28 -17.78 11.87
CA ALA A 88 -2.21 -17.06 12.73
C ALA A 88 -2.05 -15.55 12.56
N LEU A 89 -3.15 -14.82 12.55
CA LEU A 89 -3.15 -13.36 12.48
C LEU A 89 -4.21 -12.74 13.39
N SER A 90 -4.10 -11.44 13.60
CA SER A 90 -5.20 -10.61 14.08
C SER A 90 -5.32 -9.40 13.15
N GLY A 91 -6.53 -8.93 12.88
CA GLY A 91 -6.76 -8.02 11.79
C GLY A 91 -7.47 -6.74 12.14
N GLY A 92 -7.49 -5.83 11.15
CA GLY A 92 -8.12 -4.55 11.24
C GLY A 92 -7.41 -3.55 12.15
N HIS A 93 -6.08 -3.46 12.07
CA HIS A 93 -5.28 -2.49 12.84
C HIS A 93 -4.92 -1.26 12.01
N GLY A 94 -4.63 -0.14 12.68
CA GLY A 94 -4.25 1.14 12.07
C GLY A 94 -5.43 2.09 11.87
N GLU A 95 -5.14 3.39 12.03
CA GLU A 95 -6.15 4.47 11.90
C GLU A 95 -6.04 5.21 10.56
N ALA A 96 -5.05 4.86 9.73
CA ALA A 96 -4.80 5.50 8.45
C ALA A 96 -5.56 4.83 7.29
N TYR A 97 -6.80 4.43 7.52
CA TYR A 97 -7.66 3.78 6.53
C TYR A 97 -8.43 4.79 5.67
N LEU A 98 -9.03 4.32 4.58
CA LEU A 98 -9.84 5.14 3.67
C LEU A 98 -10.99 5.82 4.42
N GLN A 99 -11.00 7.16 4.36
CA GLN A 99 -12.07 8.00 4.91
C GLN A 99 -12.74 8.76 3.77
N SER A 100 -14.05 8.70 3.71
CA SER A 100 -14.80 9.38 2.66
C SER A 100 -15.26 10.75 3.12
N ASN A 101 -14.76 11.81 2.46
CA ASN A 101 -15.26 13.17 2.65
C ASN A 101 -15.58 13.89 1.32
N GLY A 102 -15.56 13.15 0.19
CA GLY A 102 -15.85 13.66 -1.14
C GLY A 102 -14.72 14.47 -1.80
N GLN A 103 -13.58 14.63 -1.14
CA GLN A 103 -12.42 15.29 -1.74
C GLN A 103 -11.65 14.36 -2.67
N PRO A 104 -10.93 14.89 -3.69
CA PRO A 104 -10.00 14.09 -4.49
C PRO A 104 -8.98 13.36 -3.63
N ILE A 105 -8.59 12.15 -4.04
CA ILE A 105 -7.71 11.24 -3.31
C ILE A 105 -6.36 11.18 -4.02
N ILE A 106 -5.28 11.41 -3.29
CA ILE A 106 -3.90 11.19 -3.75
C ILE A 106 -3.31 10.04 -2.94
N LEU A 107 -2.98 8.96 -3.64
CA LEU A 107 -2.32 7.77 -3.08
C LEU A 107 -0.83 7.84 -3.42
N ILE A 108 0.03 7.64 -2.42
CA ILE A 108 1.48 7.71 -2.59
C ILE A 108 2.10 6.45 -2.00
N ALA A 109 2.77 5.68 -2.85
CA ALA A 109 3.45 4.46 -2.47
C ALA A 109 4.96 4.53 -2.75
N GLY A 110 5.77 4.10 -1.80
CA GLY A 110 7.20 3.81 -1.98
C GLY A 110 7.45 2.31 -1.84
N GLY A 111 7.92 1.65 -2.90
CA GLY A 111 8.17 0.21 -2.90
C GLY A 111 6.93 -0.59 -2.49
N THR A 112 7.07 -1.48 -1.50
CA THR A 112 5.97 -2.33 -0.98
C THR A 112 4.91 -1.58 -0.16
N GLY A 113 5.09 -0.29 0.13
CA GLY A 113 4.00 0.57 0.60
C GLY A 113 2.80 0.62 -0.35
N PHE A 114 3.00 0.09 -1.56
CA PHE A 114 1.94 -0.13 -2.55
C PHE A 114 0.78 -0.99 -2.02
N SER A 115 1.02 -2.00 -1.18
CA SER A 115 -0.06 -2.82 -0.58
C SER A 115 -1.15 -1.97 0.07
N TYR A 116 -0.75 -1.00 0.88
CA TYR A 116 -1.63 -0.06 1.55
C TYR A 116 -2.46 0.76 0.56
N THR A 117 -1.79 1.37 -0.41
CA THR A 117 -2.47 2.22 -1.40
C THR A 117 -3.31 1.42 -2.39
N TRP A 118 -2.91 0.18 -2.69
CA TRP A 118 -3.66 -0.73 -3.55
C TRP A 118 -5.00 -1.14 -2.93
N SER A 119 -5.01 -1.47 -1.64
CA SER A 119 -6.23 -1.73 -0.89
C SER A 119 -7.20 -0.54 -0.95
N ILE A 120 -6.69 0.67 -0.70
CA ILE A 120 -7.48 1.90 -0.75
C ILE A 120 -8.01 2.18 -2.16
N LEU A 121 -7.16 2.04 -3.19
CA LEU A 121 -7.57 2.28 -4.58
C LEU A 121 -8.73 1.39 -5.00
N GLN A 122 -8.62 0.07 -4.76
CA GLN A 122 -9.69 -0.88 -5.11
C GLN A 122 -11.02 -0.53 -4.41
N GLN A 123 -10.96 -0.21 -3.11
CA GLN A 123 -12.14 0.18 -2.36
C GLN A 123 -12.72 1.50 -2.86
N ALA A 124 -11.87 2.51 -3.09
CA ALA A 124 -12.30 3.83 -3.52
C ALA A 124 -12.91 3.82 -4.92
N LEU A 125 -12.35 3.06 -5.87
CA LEU A 125 -12.94 2.90 -7.20
C LEU A 125 -14.36 2.32 -7.16
N LYS A 126 -14.62 1.42 -6.21
CA LYS A 126 -15.95 0.83 -6.02
C LYS A 126 -16.93 1.78 -5.34
N ASP A 127 -16.51 2.38 -4.22
CA ASP A 127 -17.41 3.13 -3.34
C ASP A 127 -17.57 4.60 -3.75
N HIS A 128 -16.59 5.14 -4.49
CA HIS A 128 -16.51 6.54 -4.90
C HIS A 128 -16.28 6.69 -6.41
N PRO A 129 -17.19 6.19 -7.28
CA PRO A 129 -16.98 6.08 -8.73
C PRO A 129 -16.82 7.43 -9.46
N HIS A 130 -17.04 8.55 -8.77
CA HIS A 130 -16.90 9.91 -9.34
C HIS A 130 -15.81 10.74 -8.66
N THR A 131 -15.14 10.21 -7.65
CA THR A 131 -14.07 10.91 -6.95
C THR A 131 -12.77 10.78 -7.74
N PRO A 132 -12.09 11.88 -8.09
CA PRO A 132 -10.78 11.81 -8.73
C PRO A 132 -9.75 11.12 -7.81
N ILE A 133 -9.04 10.15 -8.35
CA ILE A 133 -8.01 9.38 -7.65
C ILE A 133 -6.72 9.43 -8.45
N SER A 134 -5.61 9.82 -7.82
CA SER A 134 -4.29 9.77 -8.42
C SER A 134 -3.38 8.86 -7.59
N LEU A 135 -2.78 7.85 -8.21
CA LEU A 135 -1.79 6.98 -7.56
C LEU A 135 -0.40 7.29 -8.10
N TYR A 136 0.47 7.75 -7.21
CA TYR A 136 1.90 7.90 -7.43
C TYR A 136 2.63 6.72 -6.80
N TRP A 137 3.27 5.90 -7.61
CA TRP A 137 4.02 4.75 -7.11
C TRP A 137 5.49 4.86 -7.47
N GLY A 138 6.35 4.94 -6.43
CA GLY A 138 7.80 5.08 -6.56
C GLY A 138 8.52 3.74 -6.40
N GLY A 139 9.45 3.46 -7.32
CA GLY A 139 10.42 2.37 -7.25
C GLY A 139 11.81 2.85 -7.62
N LYS A 140 12.84 2.03 -7.41
CA LYS A 140 14.18 2.34 -7.91
C LYS A 140 14.22 2.22 -9.43
N ASN A 141 13.63 1.15 -9.96
CA ASN A 141 13.55 0.82 -11.39
C ASN A 141 12.12 0.47 -11.75
N ILE A 142 11.81 0.38 -13.04
CA ILE A 142 10.48 -0.01 -13.53
C ILE A 142 10.08 -1.42 -13.08
N SER A 143 11.04 -2.35 -12.95
CA SER A 143 10.81 -3.72 -12.47
C SER A 143 10.31 -3.80 -11.03
N ASP A 144 10.51 -2.75 -10.23
CA ASP A 144 10.00 -2.68 -8.86
C ASP A 144 8.50 -2.35 -8.82
N LEU A 145 7.96 -1.84 -9.93
CA LEU A 145 6.54 -1.50 -10.08
C LEU A 145 5.78 -2.71 -10.65
N TYR A 146 5.69 -3.77 -9.88
CA TYR A 146 5.27 -5.12 -10.28
C TYR A 146 3.83 -5.26 -10.78
N LEU A 147 2.96 -4.26 -10.58
CA LEU A 147 1.62 -4.15 -11.15
C LEU A 147 1.49 -2.95 -12.12
N HIS A 148 2.60 -2.52 -12.73
CA HIS A 148 2.62 -1.37 -13.63
C HIS A 148 1.62 -1.49 -14.78
N ASP A 149 1.60 -2.64 -15.45
CA ASP A 149 0.77 -2.86 -16.64
C ASP A 149 -0.71 -2.96 -16.25
N GLU A 150 -1.02 -3.62 -15.13
CA GLU A 150 -2.37 -3.70 -14.58
C GLU A 150 -2.92 -2.32 -14.18
N LEU A 151 -2.08 -1.50 -13.53
CA LEU A 151 -2.47 -0.14 -13.15
C LEU A 151 -2.64 0.78 -14.36
N SER A 152 -1.80 0.62 -15.38
CA SER A 152 -1.94 1.36 -16.64
C SER A 152 -3.26 1.03 -17.32
N LYS A 153 -3.58 -0.27 -17.42
CA LYS A 153 -4.87 -0.73 -17.95
C LYS A 153 -6.06 -0.24 -17.12
N LEU A 154 -5.94 -0.30 -15.79
CA LEU A 154 -6.98 0.18 -14.87
C LEU A 154 -7.24 1.70 -15.06
N ALA A 155 -6.19 2.48 -15.32
CA ALA A 155 -6.31 3.91 -15.61
C ALA A 155 -7.01 4.17 -16.96
N ASP A 156 -6.81 3.31 -17.95
CA ASP A 156 -7.53 3.38 -19.23
C ASP A 156 -9.02 3.01 -19.11
N GLU A 157 -9.37 2.18 -18.11
CA GLU A 157 -10.75 1.70 -17.86
C GLU A 157 -11.56 2.64 -16.94
N HIS A 158 -10.90 3.55 -16.20
CA HIS A 158 -11.52 4.41 -15.18
C HIS A 158 -11.12 5.88 -15.35
N ASP A 159 -11.96 6.68 -15.99
CA ASP A 159 -11.71 8.11 -16.26
C ASP A 159 -11.36 8.94 -15.00
N GLN A 160 -11.83 8.52 -13.80
CA GLN A 160 -11.53 9.19 -12.54
C GLN A 160 -10.17 8.79 -11.94
N PHE A 161 -9.49 7.77 -12.49
CA PHE A 161 -8.23 7.27 -11.97
C PHE A 161 -7.05 7.65 -12.85
N THR A 162 -5.99 8.15 -12.22
CA THR A 162 -4.72 8.47 -12.88
C THR A 162 -3.60 7.69 -12.20
N PHE A 163 -2.81 6.96 -12.98
CA PHE A 163 -1.60 6.29 -12.51
C PHE A 163 -0.35 7.05 -12.93
N VAL A 164 0.52 7.36 -11.97
CA VAL A 164 1.78 8.07 -12.17
C VAL A 164 2.94 7.22 -11.64
N PRO A 165 3.55 6.38 -12.48
CA PRO A 165 4.74 5.64 -12.10
C PRO A 165 5.95 6.58 -12.00
N VAL A 166 6.77 6.39 -10.95
CA VAL A 166 7.98 7.20 -10.71
C VAL A 166 9.15 6.27 -10.45
N VAL A 167 10.27 6.46 -11.14
CA VAL A 167 11.48 5.67 -10.92
C VAL A 167 12.66 6.56 -10.50
N GLU A 168 13.49 6.09 -9.57
CA GLU A 168 14.69 6.82 -9.18
C GLU A 168 15.75 6.76 -10.29
N PHE A 169 15.88 5.59 -10.95
CA PHE A 169 16.85 5.33 -11.99
C PHE A 169 16.14 4.98 -13.31
N ALA A 170 16.03 5.99 -14.18
CA ALA A 170 15.42 5.81 -15.49
C ALA A 170 16.31 4.91 -16.38
N GLN A 171 15.71 3.89 -16.95
CA GLN A 171 16.33 3.06 -17.99
C GLN A 171 16.10 3.68 -19.36
N GLU A 172 16.87 3.22 -20.37
CA GLU A 172 16.67 3.64 -21.75
C GLU A 172 15.24 3.34 -22.22
N GLY A 173 14.60 4.34 -22.83
CA GLY A 173 13.19 4.23 -23.24
C GLY A 173 12.17 4.64 -22.17
N TRP A 174 12.57 4.93 -20.94
CA TRP A 174 11.65 5.44 -19.93
C TRP A 174 11.20 6.87 -20.25
N SER A 175 9.89 7.09 -20.33
CA SER A 175 9.27 8.40 -20.61
C SER A 175 8.42 8.93 -19.45
N GLY A 176 8.31 8.17 -18.34
CA GLY A 176 7.55 8.56 -17.15
C GLY A 176 8.33 9.51 -16.22
N ARG A 177 7.83 9.67 -15.01
CA ARG A 177 8.45 10.52 -13.99
C ARG A 177 9.72 9.90 -13.42
N THR A 178 10.68 10.74 -13.03
CA THR A 178 11.93 10.33 -12.40
C THR A 178 12.17 11.06 -11.09
N GLY A 179 12.91 10.43 -10.19
CA GLY A 179 13.26 10.96 -8.88
C GLY A 179 12.36 10.43 -7.76
N TRP A 180 12.15 11.22 -6.74
CA TRP A 180 11.37 10.80 -5.58
C TRP A 180 9.87 11.02 -5.78
N VAL A 181 9.07 10.05 -5.36
CA VAL A 181 7.64 10.01 -5.62
C VAL A 181 6.88 11.23 -5.10
N HIS A 182 7.21 11.74 -3.90
CA HIS A 182 6.56 12.94 -3.36
C HIS A 182 6.91 14.22 -4.14
N HIS A 183 8.06 14.29 -4.80
CA HIS A 183 8.40 15.41 -5.70
C HIS A 183 7.51 15.42 -6.95
N ALA A 184 7.14 14.25 -7.47
CA ALA A 184 6.19 14.16 -8.59
C ALA A 184 4.81 14.72 -8.18
N VAL A 185 4.35 14.41 -6.95
CA VAL A 185 3.10 14.97 -6.41
C VAL A 185 3.15 16.50 -6.33
N VAL A 186 4.22 17.06 -5.74
CA VAL A 186 4.31 18.52 -5.59
C VAL A 186 4.52 19.27 -6.91
N ALA A 187 5.00 18.59 -7.95
CA ALA A 187 5.08 19.15 -9.30
C ALA A 187 3.70 19.25 -9.95
N ASP A 188 2.82 18.28 -9.71
CA ASP A 188 1.48 18.24 -10.29
C ASP A 188 0.44 19.00 -9.44
N TYR A 189 0.67 19.11 -8.13
CA TYR A 189 -0.22 19.78 -7.18
C TYR A 189 0.50 20.94 -6.47
N PRO A 190 0.49 22.16 -7.04
CA PRO A 190 1.07 23.35 -6.39
C PRO A 190 0.39 23.71 -5.06
N VAL A 191 -0.90 23.34 -4.91
CA VAL A 191 -1.72 23.54 -3.71
C VAL A 191 -2.48 22.27 -3.41
N LEU A 192 -2.52 21.85 -2.13
CA LEU A 192 -3.11 20.63 -1.63
C LEU A 192 -4.23 20.85 -0.59
N ASP A 193 -4.83 22.04 -0.56
CA ASP A 193 -5.79 22.45 0.48
C ASP A 193 -7.15 21.74 0.41
N ASN A 194 -7.46 21.08 -0.73
CA ASN A 194 -8.75 20.41 -0.96
C ASN A 194 -8.57 18.98 -1.47
N VAL A 195 -7.64 18.22 -0.88
CA VAL A 195 -7.41 16.81 -1.21
C VAL A 195 -7.21 15.98 0.05
N GLN A 196 -7.37 14.67 -0.07
CA GLN A 196 -6.93 13.69 0.92
C GLN A 196 -5.68 12.98 0.39
N VAL A 197 -4.66 12.85 1.21
CA VAL A 197 -3.40 12.19 0.87
C VAL A 197 -3.21 10.95 1.74
N TYR A 198 -3.01 9.81 1.11
CA TYR A 198 -2.71 8.52 1.75
C TYR A 198 -1.31 8.09 1.31
N ILE A 199 -0.40 7.91 2.25
CA ILE A 199 1.01 7.64 1.95
C ILE A 199 1.56 6.46 2.73
N ALA A 200 2.25 5.55 2.04
CA ALA A 200 3.00 4.47 2.65
C ALA A 200 4.36 4.25 1.97
N GLY A 201 5.34 3.91 2.77
CA GLY A 201 6.73 3.69 2.37
C GLY A 201 7.66 3.91 3.56
N ARG A 202 8.92 4.24 3.29
CA ARG A 202 9.91 4.48 4.35
C ARG A 202 9.54 5.69 5.20
N PHE A 203 9.87 5.65 6.49
CA PHE A 203 9.60 6.74 7.43
C PHE A 203 10.23 8.07 6.99
N GLU A 204 11.44 8.03 6.43
CA GLU A 204 12.13 9.22 5.93
C GLU A 204 11.35 9.87 4.78
N MET A 205 10.79 9.05 3.86
CA MET A 205 9.95 9.53 2.76
C MET A 205 8.68 10.20 3.30
N ALA A 206 7.99 9.54 4.24
CA ALA A 206 6.77 10.08 4.84
C ALA A 206 7.01 11.41 5.58
N LYS A 207 8.14 11.51 6.30
CA LYS A 207 8.52 12.73 7.01
C LYS A 207 8.75 13.89 6.05
N VAL A 208 9.57 13.70 5.01
CA VAL A 208 9.87 14.75 4.03
C VAL A 208 8.60 15.14 3.26
N ALA A 209 7.79 14.16 2.86
CA ALA A 209 6.52 14.41 2.18
C ALA A 209 5.57 15.27 3.03
N ARG A 210 5.44 15.01 4.34
CA ARG A 210 4.62 15.83 5.25
C ARG A 210 5.07 17.29 5.25
N ASP A 211 6.37 17.52 5.35
CA ASP A 211 6.93 18.87 5.40
C ASP A 211 6.67 19.61 4.07
N ASP A 212 6.93 18.97 2.93
CA ASP A 212 6.67 19.50 1.58
C ASP A 212 5.18 19.78 1.32
N PHE A 213 4.28 18.91 1.77
CA PHE A 213 2.83 19.07 1.59
C PHE A 213 2.25 20.14 2.50
N SER A 214 2.80 20.29 3.71
CA SER A 214 2.42 21.38 4.64
C SER A 214 2.67 22.74 4.02
N VAL A 215 3.82 22.95 3.35
CA VAL A 215 4.12 24.19 2.61
C VAL A 215 3.10 24.44 1.50
N ARG A 216 2.49 23.38 0.95
CA ARG A 216 1.44 23.45 -0.08
C ARG A 216 0.02 23.45 0.48
N LYS A 217 -0.14 23.80 1.76
CA LYS A 217 -1.39 23.97 2.47
C LYS A 217 -2.21 22.69 2.66
N LEU A 218 -1.59 21.50 2.61
CA LEU A 218 -2.30 20.28 2.99
C LEU A 218 -2.67 20.34 4.48
N PRO A 219 -3.97 20.26 4.86
CA PRO A 219 -4.35 20.10 6.25
C PRO A 219 -3.82 18.77 6.80
N LEU A 220 -3.21 18.78 7.99
CA LEU A 220 -2.71 17.53 8.61
C LEU A 220 -3.82 16.52 8.87
N SER A 221 -5.07 16.97 9.05
CA SER A 221 -6.24 16.10 9.14
C SER A 221 -6.58 15.34 7.86
N ASN A 222 -6.01 15.74 6.73
CA ASN A 222 -6.19 15.14 5.42
C ASN A 222 -4.95 14.31 4.97
N LEU A 223 -3.96 14.15 5.85
CA LEU A 223 -2.75 13.37 5.60
C LEU A 223 -2.79 12.08 6.42
N PHE A 224 -2.86 10.95 5.74
CA PHE A 224 -3.00 9.62 6.32
C PHE A 224 -1.80 8.74 5.99
N GLY A 225 -1.30 8.02 6.97
CA GLY A 225 -0.21 7.05 6.82
C GLY A 225 0.23 6.53 8.18
N ASP A 226 0.42 5.22 8.31
CA ASP A 226 0.78 4.60 9.59
C ASP A 226 2.11 5.12 10.14
N ALA A 227 3.04 5.53 9.26
CA ALA A 227 4.30 6.14 9.66
C ALA A 227 4.11 7.37 10.58
N TYR A 228 3.03 8.13 10.43
CA TYR A 228 2.77 9.35 11.20
C TYR A 228 2.42 9.10 12.67
N ALA A 229 2.13 7.86 13.05
CA ALA A 229 2.00 7.49 14.46
C ALA A 229 3.37 7.41 15.19
N PHE A 230 4.49 7.43 14.44
CA PHE A 230 5.84 7.22 14.94
C PHE A 230 6.82 8.38 14.67
N ILE A 231 6.42 9.39 13.87
CA ILE A 231 7.29 10.52 13.44
C ILE A 231 6.65 11.89 13.65
#